data_4ed0e1f07044a71d524d6ebd16c96b6e
#
_entry.id   4ed0e1f07044a71d524d6ebd16c96b6e
#
_cell.length_a   1.000
_cell.length_b   1.000
_cell.length_c   1.000
_cell.angle_alpha   90.00
_cell.angle_beta   90.00
_cell.angle_gamma   90.00
#
_symmetry.space_group_name_H-M   'P 1'
#
loop_
_entity.id
_entity.type
_entity.pdbx_description
1 polymer ?
#
loop_
_entity_poly.entity_id
_entity_poly.type
_entity_poly.pdbx_seq_one_letter_code
_entity_poly.pdbx_strand_id
1 'polypeptide(L)'
;MGAALSLTVISCGSNDDFTETIFDTETPAVDQNAATAPFDQWLYDNFVVPYNVEIQYKFNFPASNLDYQLTPAEYKKSQLLSYFIRYLFYDVYTLYGGEDFMKKYGPRIFHFIGSNAYSPTTGTEMLGYASAGVKITLINVNNLKLWTEDNPYTSADMELLNKDQFHTMHHEFSHILHQTKSYPVDFGQITPGSYDGRDWQKRDSVESNLLGYITQYGSSATYEDFVETLSCTITDTDCRWMHAIVNACLNGGVKEGDKVRVYELIDSLEISGLDDPAKNWNNFVIYKESALNEETGKYEETGRYVPSFPNSDHRTDAMGHAETTLKYEKVTEFKSFRSFLDNWVEIDTSSEVKGINAILKKLEIATKWYTERWGLHLFEIRREVRKRQVNINDYLRNYVTIYDYQ
;
A
#
# COMPACT_ATOMS: atom_id res chain seq x y z
N MET A 1 35.32 50.84 49.04
CA MET A 1 36.12 49.61 49.00
C MET A 1 35.21 48.51 48.50
N GLY A 2 35.25 48.22 47.23
CA GLY A 2 34.46 47.13 46.62
C GLY A 2 35.44 46.01 46.28
N ALA A 3 35.24 44.83 46.88
CA ALA A 3 36.02 43.65 46.58
C ALA A 3 35.34 42.93 45.37
N ALA A 4 36.06 42.86 44.27
CA ALA A 4 35.67 42.06 43.12
C ALA A 4 36.08 40.57 43.38
N LEU A 5 35.10 39.67 43.44
CA LEU A 5 35.31 38.23 43.49
C LEU A 5 35.47 37.76 42.03
N SER A 6 36.69 37.41 41.63
CA SER A 6 36.95 36.72 40.37
C SER A 6 36.70 35.23 40.54
N LEU A 7 35.62 34.73 39.90
CA LEU A 7 35.39 33.30 39.72
C LEU A 7 36.30 32.78 38.59
N THR A 8 37.34 32.06 38.94
CA THR A 8 38.10 31.28 37.98
C THR A 8 37.32 30.00 37.67
N VAL A 9 36.77 29.91 36.46
CA VAL A 9 36.22 28.68 35.91
C VAL A 9 37.41 27.80 35.54
N ILE A 10 37.66 26.75 36.36
CA ILE A 10 38.60 25.69 36.01
C ILE A 10 37.84 24.79 34.98
N SER A 11 38.16 25.01 33.70
CA SER A 11 37.83 24.06 32.65
C SER A 11 38.72 22.81 32.89
N CYS A 12 38.12 21.71 33.29
CA CYS A 12 38.77 20.41 33.19
C CYS A 12 38.90 20.04 31.71
N GLY A 13 39.99 20.49 31.10
CA GLY A 13 40.46 19.93 29.84
C GLY A 13 41.15 18.60 30.17
N SER A 14 40.43 17.50 30.26
CA SER A 14 40.99 16.20 30.01
C SER A 14 41.12 16.08 28.49
N ASN A 15 42.34 16.17 27.99
CA ASN A 15 42.67 15.58 26.72
C ASN A 15 42.62 14.05 26.91
N ASP A 16 41.41 13.52 27.06
CA ASP A 16 41.19 12.12 26.84
C ASP A 16 41.26 11.94 25.33
N ASP A 17 42.43 11.66 24.83
CA ASP A 17 42.61 11.05 23.53
C ASP A 17 41.90 9.69 23.60
N PHE A 18 40.59 9.67 23.23
CA PHE A 18 39.85 8.45 22.97
C PHE A 18 40.43 7.80 21.70
N THR A 19 41.67 7.32 21.80
CA THR A 19 42.36 6.58 20.75
C THR A 19 41.90 5.14 20.69
N GLU A 20 41.23 4.67 21.72
CA GLU A 20 40.64 3.32 21.78
C GLU A 20 39.14 3.41 22.02
N THR A 21 38.37 2.78 21.12
CA THR A 21 36.94 2.60 21.36
C THR A 21 36.72 1.59 22.47
N ILE A 22 35.74 1.87 23.36
CA ILE A 22 35.31 0.89 24.38
C ILE A 22 34.48 -0.24 23.74
N PHE A 23 34.11 -0.10 22.45
CA PHE A 23 33.43 -1.14 21.72
C PHE A 23 34.46 -2.10 21.14
N ASP A 24 34.17 -3.38 21.27
CA ASP A 24 34.97 -4.44 20.65
C ASP A 24 34.80 -4.31 19.10
N THR A 25 35.82 -3.76 18.47
CA THR A 25 35.86 -3.59 16.99
C THR A 25 36.25 -4.87 16.27
N GLU A 26 36.68 -5.91 17.02
CA GLU A 26 37.01 -7.22 16.49
C GLU A 26 35.77 -8.13 16.41
N THR A 27 34.68 -7.77 17.08
CA THR A 27 33.42 -8.54 16.96
C THR A 27 32.87 -8.38 15.57
N PRO A 28 32.75 -9.44 14.78
CA PRO A 28 32.17 -9.37 13.45
C PRO A 28 30.74 -8.82 13.52
N ALA A 29 30.34 -7.98 12.57
CA ALA A 29 28.98 -7.45 12.47
C ALA A 29 27.93 -8.57 12.35
N VAL A 30 28.35 -9.74 11.87
CA VAL A 30 27.54 -10.96 11.76
C VAL A 30 28.22 -12.10 12.50
N ASP A 31 27.48 -12.79 13.38
CA ASP A 31 27.98 -14.01 14.04
C ASP A 31 28.11 -15.15 13.02
N GLN A 32 29.33 -15.41 12.60
CA GLN A 32 29.65 -16.44 11.60
C GLN A 32 29.42 -17.88 12.10
N ASN A 33 29.21 -18.08 13.41
CA ASN A 33 28.92 -19.39 13.99
C ASN A 33 27.41 -19.69 14.07
N ALA A 34 26.56 -18.70 13.82
CA ALA A 34 25.12 -18.90 13.82
C ALA A 34 24.68 -19.73 12.60
N ALA A 35 23.70 -20.62 12.78
CA ALA A 35 23.10 -21.36 11.69
C ALA A 35 22.48 -20.44 10.61
N THR A 36 22.17 -19.20 10.98
CA THR A 36 21.61 -18.17 10.09
C THR A 36 22.67 -17.26 9.47
N ALA A 37 23.97 -17.49 9.74
CA ALA A 37 25.08 -16.63 9.32
C ALA A 37 25.06 -16.26 7.80
N PRO A 38 24.78 -17.18 6.87
CA PRO A 38 24.76 -16.83 5.45
C PRO A 38 23.65 -15.79 5.12
N PHE A 39 22.49 -15.92 5.73
CA PHE A 39 21.40 -14.94 5.53
C PHE A 39 21.64 -13.63 6.30
N ASP A 40 22.14 -13.71 7.52
CA ASP A 40 22.52 -12.52 8.31
C ASP A 40 23.60 -11.71 7.55
N GLN A 41 24.56 -12.38 6.91
CA GLN A 41 25.56 -11.71 6.06
C GLN A 41 24.91 -11.09 4.82
N TRP A 42 24.00 -11.80 4.15
CA TRP A 42 23.26 -11.25 3.02
C TRP A 42 22.45 -9.99 3.41
N LEU A 43 21.78 -10.02 4.59
CA LEU A 43 21.07 -8.84 5.10
C LEU A 43 22.03 -7.67 5.37
N TYR A 44 23.20 -7.97 5.95
CA TYR A 44 24.21 -6.95 6.20
C TYR A 44 24.68 -6.29 4.90
N ASP A 45 25.02 -7.08 3.89
CA ASP A 45 25.54 -6.59 2.62
C ASP A 45 24.48 -5.86 1.76
N ASN A 46 23.21 -6.27 1.86
CA ASN A 46 22.12 -5.74 1.01
C ASN A 46 21.27 -4.66 1.66
N PHE A 47 21.26 -4.54 2.99
CA PHE A 47 20.45 -3.56 3.70
C PHE A 47 21.25 -2.67 4.65
N VAL A 48 22.11 -3.26 5.49
CA VAL A 48 22.85 -2.46 6.49
C VAL A 48 23.87 -1.57 5.80
N VAL A 49 24.76 -2.15 5.01
CA VAL A 49 25.83 -1.40 4.33
C VAL A 49 25.28 -0.36 3.34
N PRO A 50 24.39 -0.71 2.40
CA PRO A 50 23.94 0.25 1.40
C PRO A 50 22.92 1.27 1.93
N TYR A 51 22.09 0.93 2.94
CA TYR A 51 20.94 1.76 3.33
C TYR A 51 20.86 2.08 4.82
N ASN A 52 21.69 1.48 5.67
CA ASN A 52 21.60 1.55 7.13
C ASN A 52 20.22 1.09 7.63
N VAL A 53 19.79 -0.08 7.18
CA VAL A 53 18.49 -0.68 7.47
C VAL A 53 18.66 -2.03 8.13
N GLU A 54 17.89 -2.27 9.17
CA GLU A 54 17.83 -3.53 9.91
C GLU A 54 16.56 -4.30 9.54
N ILE A 55 16.71 -5.58 9.20
CA ILE A 55 15.60 -6.53 9.04
C ILE A 55 15.53 -7.40 10.28
N GLN A 56 14.55 -7.14 11.15
CA GLN A 56 14.28 -7.88 12.37
C GLN A 56 13.35 -9.06 12.07
N TYR A 57 13.90 -10.13 11.55
CA TYR A 57 13.15 -11.36 11.25
C TYR A 57 13.13 -12.35 12.42
N LYS A 58 14.11 -12.27 13.33
CA LYS A 58 14.12 -13.02 14.60
C LYS A 58 13.13 -12.35 15.55
N PHE A 59 12.17 -13.12 16.07
CA PHE A 59 11.12 -12.56 16.91
C PHE A 59 11.70 -11.84 18.12
N ASN A 60 11.35 -10.58 18.25
CA ASN A 60 11.78 -9.71 19.35
C ASN A 60 10.56 -9.34 20.19
N PHE A 61 10.36 -10.05 21.30
CA PHE A 61 9.21 -9.85 22.18
C PHE A 61 9.08 -8.40 22.69
N PRO A 62 10.13 -7.72 23.17
CA PRO A 62 10.04 -6.32 23.58
C PRO A 62 9.73 -5.33 22.46
N ALA A 63 10.07 -5.66 21.22
CA ALA A 63 9.82 -4.82 20.05
C ALA A 63 8.44 -5.04 19.44
N SER A 64 7.73 -6.10 19.89
CA SER A 64 6.39 -6.46 19.43
C SER A 64 5.33 -5.74 20.27
N ASN A 65 4.18 -5.45 19.66
CA ASN A 65 3.05 -4.90 20.41
C ASN A 65 2.41 -6.02 21.27
N LEU A 66 2.50 -5.87 22.59
CA LEU A 66 2.03 -6.87 23.54
C LEU A 66 0.50 -6.96 23.67
N ASP A 67 -0.24 -6.03 23.08
CA ASP A 67 -1.70 -6.09 23.03
C ASP A 67 -2.21 -7.20 22.11
N TYR A 68 -1.33 -7.74 21.24
CA TYR A 68 -1.65 -8.78 20.27
C TYR A 68 -0.94 -10.09 20.61
N GLN A 69 -1.61 -11.21 20.30
CA GLN A 69 -0.99 -12.52 20.34
C GLN A 69 -0.27 -12.81 19.03
N LEU A 70 1.02 -12.57 19.01
CA LEU A 70 1.84 -12.64 17.80
C LEU A 70 2.73 -13.88 17.81
N THR A 71 2.99 -14.46 16.65
CA THR A 71 3.90 -15.58 16.47
C THR A 71 5.13 -15.18 15.64
N PRO A 72 6.28 -15.87 15.85
CA PRO A 72 7.47 -15.64 15.04
C PRO A 72 7.22 -15.86 13.54
N ALA A 73 7.89 -15.07 12.71
CA ALA A 73 7.97 -15.35 11.28
C ALA A 73 8.85 -16.57 10.99
N GLU A 74 8.43 -17.43 10.08
CA GLU A 74 9.21 -18.57 9.62
C GLU A 74 10.48 -18.11 8.89
N TYR A 75 11.59 -18.77 9.14
CA TYR A 75 12.90 -18.38 8.62
C TYR A 75 12.92 -18.27 7.07
N LYS A 76 12.46 -19.32 6.36
CA LYS A 76 12.45 -19.34 4.88
C LYS A 76 11.55 -18.26 4.30
N LYS A 77 10.42 -17.98 4.95
CA LYS A 77 9.50 -16.91 4.51
C LYS A 77 10.07 -15.53 4.79
N SER A 78 10.82 -15.39 5.88
CA SER A 78 11.55 -14.16 6.18
C SER A 78 12.66 -13.87 5.17
N GLN A 79 13.40 -14.92 4.73
CA GLN A 79 14.39 -14.78 3.65
C GLN A 79 13.70 -14.30 2.36
N LEU A 80 12.64 -14.97 1.96
CA LEU A 80 11.90 -14.67 0.74
C LEU A 80 11.34 -13.24 0.75
N LEU A 81 10.71 -12.83 1.87
CA LEU A 81 10.19 -11.47 2.01
C LEU A 81 11.32 -10.42 1.93
N SER A 82 12.48 -10.70 2.51
CA SER A 82 13.63 -9.81 2.42
C SER A 82 14.12 -9.64 0.97
N TYR A 83 14.13 -10.70 0.18
CA TYR A 83 14.45 -10.62 -1.26
C TYR A 83 13.44 -9.77 -2.01
N PHE A 84 12.14 -9.92 -1.72
CA PHE A 84 11.10 -9.09 -2.31
C PHE A 84 11.24 -7.62 -1.91
N ILE A 85 11.48 -7.32 -0.64
CA ILE A 85 11.70 -5.94 -0.16
C ILE A 85 12.89 -5.31 -0.90
N ARG A 86 13.98 -6.06 -1.07
CA ARG A 86 15.14 -5.55 -1.81
C ARG A 86 14.78 -5.25 -3.27
N TYR A 87 14.17 -6.20 -3.97
CA TYR A 87 13.91 -6.14 -5.40
C TYR A 87 12.75 -5.21 -5.78
N LEU A 88 11.62 -5.30 -5.07
CA LEU A 88 10.37 -4.60 -5.42
C LEU A 88 10.24 -3.23 -4.75
N PHE A 89 11.06 -2.94 -3.74
CA PHE A 89 10.96 -1.68 -2.99
C PHE A 89 12.27 -0.90 -3.04
N TYR A 90 13.36 -1.37 -2.41
CA TYR A 90 14.61 -0.61 -2.35
C TYR A 90 15.22 -0.35 -3.72
N ASP A 91 15.31 -1.36 -4.57
CA ASP A 91 15.89 -1.20 -5.90
C ASP A 91 15.06 -0.29 -6.80
N VAL A 92 13.73 -0.31 -6.65
CA VAL A 92 12.84 0.58 -7.41
C VAL A 92 13.07 2.03 -7.01
N TYR A 93 13.02 2.33 -5.72
CA TYR A 93 13.24 3.71 -5.27
C TYR A 93 14.67 4.19 -5.47
N THR A 94 15.65 3.30 -5.43
CA THR A 94 17.05 3.64 -5.77
C THR A 94 17.18 3.98 -7.25
N LEU A 95 16.48 3.27 -8.12
CA LEU A 95 16.48 3.53 -9.56
C LEU A 95 15.98 4.94 -9.91
N TYR A 96 14.88 5.38 -9.26
CA TYR A 96 14.25 6.66 -9.59
C TYR A 96 14.68 7.82 -8.68
N GLY A 97 15.01 7.55 -7.44
CA GLY A 97 15.42 8.56 -6.45
C GLY A 97 16.93 8.74 -6.31
N GLY A 98 17.71 7.83 -6.89
CA GLY A 98 19.16 7.77 -6.73
C GLY A 98 19.60 7.01 -5.47
N GLU A 99 20.89 6.72 -5.40
CA GLU A 99 21.48 5.89 -4.33
C GLU A 99 21.26 6.45 -2.92
N ASP A 100 21.31 7.78 -2.77
CA ASP A 100 21.17 8.44 -1.47
C ASP A 100 19.73 8.57 -1.01
N PHE A 101 18.74 8.40 -1.88
CA PHE A 101 17.34 8.63 -1.54
C PHE A 101 16.89 7.70 -0.41
N MET A 102 17.08 6.39 -0.58
CA MET A 102 16.68 5.40 0.42
C MET A 102 17.56 5.46 1.68
N LYS A 103 18.83 5.86 1.55
CA LYS A 103 19.68 6.14 2.73
C LYS A 103 19.14 7.27 3.61
N LYS A 104 18.56 8.30 3.00
CA LYS A 104 18.08 9.49 3.73
C LYS A 104 16.65 9.32 4.23
N TYR A 105 15.79 8.74 3.43
CA TYR A 105 14.34 8.79 3.65
C TYR A 105 13.70 7.41 3.81
N GLY A 106 14.38 6.31 3.47
CA GLY A 106 13.87 4.95 3.62
C GLY A 106 13.60 4.58 5.08
N PRO A 107 12.71 3.62 5.32
CA PRO A 107 12.51 3.01 6.64
C PRO A 107 13.84 2.48 7.18
N ARG A 108 14.03 2.55 8.50
CA ARG A 108 15.27 2.07 9.15
C ARG A 108 15.16 0.66 9.66
N ILE A 109 13.96 0.23 9.97
CA ILE A 109 13.72 -1.09 10.55
C ILE A 109 12.51 -1.71 9.87
N PHE A 110 12.66 -2.95 9.42
CA PHE A 110 11.54 -3.83 9.12
C PHE A 110 11.45 -4.91 10.19
N HIS A 111 10.27 -5.06 10.78
CA HIS A 111 10.02 -6.06 11.79
C HIS A 111 9.00 -7.07 11.28
N PHE A 112 9.36 -8.36 11.26
CA PHE A 112 8.54 -9.42 10.71
C PHE A 112 7.80 -10.18 11.80
N ILE A 113 6.47 -10.26 11.65
CA ILE A 113 5.55 -11.02 12.49
C ILE A 113 4.91 -12.11 11.64
N GLY A 114 4.93 -13.34 12.15
CA GLY A 114 4.45 -14.51 11.39
C GLY A 114 2.94 -14.59 11.27
N SER A 115 2.21 -14.26 12.34
CA SER A 115 0.74 -14.36 12.40
C SER A 115 0.03 -13.08 11.98
N ASN A 116 -1.28 -13.18 11.75
CA ASN A 116 -2.17 -12.03 11.74
C ASN A 116 -2.20 -11.37 13.13
N ALA A 117 -2.56 -10.10 13.16
CA ALA A 117 -2.83 -9.34 14.37
C ALA A 117 -4.27 -8.85 14.35
N TYR A 118 -5.04 -9.20 15.37
CA TYR A 118 -6.41 -8.77 15.51
C TYR A 118 -6.54 -7.84 16.72
N SER A 119 -7.18 -6.69 16.52
CA SER A 119 -7.46 -5.76 17.62
C SER A 119 -8.28 -6.47 18.70
N PRO A 120 -7.82 -6.51 19.95
CA PRO A 120 -8.56 -7.17 21.03
C PRO A 120 -9.86 -6.45 21.39
N THR A 121 -9.99 -5.18 20.97
CA THR A 121 -11.18 -4.36 21.26
C THR A 121 -12.21 -4.35 20.14
N THR A 122 -11.76 -4.33 18.87
CA THR A 122 -12.65 -4.23 17.70
C THR A 122 -12.73 -5.50 16.88
N GLY A 123 -11.80 -6.45 17.07
CA GLY A 123 -11.67 -7.64 16.23
C GLY A 123 -11.15 -7.35 14.82
N THR A 124 -10.84 -6.09 14.51
CA THR A 124 -10.35 -5.70 13.18
C THR A 124 -8.96 -6.26 12.93
N GLU A 125 -8.76 -6.83 11.76
CA GLU A 125 -7.44 -7.28 11.29
C GLU A 125 -6.56 -6.06 11.00
N MET A 126 -5.32 -6.12 11.49
CA MET A 126 -4.27 -5.15 11.19
C MET A 126 -3.33 -5.77 10.16
N LEU A 127 -3.06 -5.08 9.07
CA LEU A 127 -2.15 -5.56 8.01
C LEU A 127 -0.68 -5.18 8.28
N GLY A 128 -0.45 -4.20 9.13
CA GLY A 128 0.87 -3.72 9.55
C GLY A 128 0.74 -2.35 10.19
N TYR A 129 1.84 -1.79 10.64
CA TYR A 129 1.89 -0.44 11.20
C TYR A 129 3.32 0.11 11.20
N ALA A 130 3.42 1.44 11.11
CA ALA A 130 4.69 2.12 11.38
C ALA A 130 4.72 2.66 12.82
N SER A 131 5.93 2.71 13.35
CA SER A 131 6.20 3.36 14.63
C SER A 131 7.18 4.50 14.42
N ALA A 132 6.76 5.72 14.77
CA ALA A 132 7.57 6.93 14.77
C ALA A 132 8.27 7.26 13.45
N GLY A 133 7.72 6.87 12.29
CA GLY A 133 8.30 7.14 10.98
C GLY A 133 9.65 6.46 10.71
N VAL A 134 10.00 5.41 11.47
CA VAL A 134 11.31 4.74 11.39
C VAL A 134 11.17 3.25 11.15
N LYS A 135 10.19 2.60 11.78
CA LYS A 135 9.99 1.14 11.75
C LYS A 135 8.69 0.79 11.07
N ILE A 136 8.75 -0.12 10.10
CA ILE A 136 7.59 -0.77 9.49
C ILE A 136 7.49 -2.19 10.04
N THR A 137 6.36 -2.52 10.64
CA THR A 137 6.06 -3.89 11.07
C THR A 137 5.19 -4.55 10.02
N LEU A 138 5.67 -5.64 9.45
CA LEU A 138 4.96 -6.47 8.50
C LEU A 138 4.44 -7.71 9.21
N ILE A 139 3.15 -7.94 9.16
CA ILE A 139 2.48 -9.06 9.81
C ILE A 139 2.05 -10.10 8.78
N ASN A 140 1.57 -11.24 9.25
CA ASN A 140 1.11 -12.34 8.40
C ASN A 140 2.18 -12.91 7.45
N VAL A 141 3.46 -12.80 7.83
CA VAL A 141 4.59 -13.28 6.99
C VAL A 141 4.49 -14.77 6.74
N ASN A 142 3.90 -15.54 7.68
CA ASN A 142 3.73 -16.99 7.54
C ASN A 142 2.66 -17.40 6.52
N ASN A 143 1.88 -16.45 5.99
CA ASN A 143 0.98 -16.69 4.87
C ASN A 143 1.68 -16.66 3.50
N LEU A 144 2.93 -16.21 3.47
CA LEU A 144 3.71 -16.13 2.24
C LEU A 144 3.88 -17.52 1.63
N LYS A 145 3.55 -17.68 0.34
CA LYS A 145 3.84 -18.88 -0.42
C LYS A 145 5.35 -19.01 -0.62
N LEU A 146 5.91 -20.17 -0.34
CA LEU A 146 7.30 -20.47 -0.70
C LEU A 146 7.39 -20.78 -2.20
N TRP A 147 8.35 -20.13 -2.84
CA TRP A 147 8.64 -20.35 -4.25
C TRP A 147 9.42 -21.65 -4.47
N THR A 148 9.07 -22.39 -5.51
CA THR A 148 9.89 -23.47 -6.08
C THR A 148 9.74 -23.47 -7.60
N GLU A 149 10.64 -24.13 -8.32
CA GLU A 149 10.52 -24.31 -9.78
C GLU A 149 9.20 -24.99 -10.17
N ASP A 150 8.74 -25.97 -9.36
CA ASP A 150 7.50 -26.70 -9.61
C ASP A 150 6.25 -25.93 -9.14
N ASN A 151 6.43 -24.86 -8.35
CA ASN A 151 5.34 -24.05 -7.83
C ASN A 151 5.72 -22.55 -7.91
N PRO A 152 5.85 -22.00 -9.13
CA PRO A 152 6.23 -20.60 -9.33
C PRO A 152 5.12 -19.64 -8.88
N TYR A 153 5.48 -18.37 -8.67
CA TYR A 153 4.51 -17.32 -8.36
C TYR A 153 3.61 -17.03 -9.56
N THR A 154 2.31 -16.96 -9.30
CA THR A 154 1.28 -16.53 -10.25
C THR A 154 0.91 -15.06 -10.05
N SER A 155 0.09 -14.50 -10.94
CA SER A 155 -0.47 -13.15 -10.77
C SER A 155 -1.31 -13.03 -9.50
N ALA A 156 -2.06 -14.08 -9.13
CA ALA A 156 -2.84 -14.13 -7.89
C ALA A 156 -1.93 -14.11 -6.64
N ASP A 157 -0.82 -14.85 -6.67
CA ASP A 157 0.17 -14.80 -5.58
C ASP A 157 0.78 -13.39 -5.42
N MET A 158 1.03 -12.68 -6.55
CA MET A 158 1.53 -11.30 -6.52
C MET A 158 0.49 -10.33 -5.99
N GLU A 159 -0.78 -10.54 -6.29
CA GLU A 159 -1.85 -9.71 -5.76
C GLU A 159 -1.98 -9.89 -4.24
N LEU A 160 -1.91 -11.13 -3.75
CA LEU A 160 -1.90 -11.41 -2.32
C LEU A 160 -0.69 -10.77 -1.62
N LEU A 161 0.49 -10.87 -2.24
CA LEU A 161 1.71 -10.22 -1.74
C LEU A 161 1.56 -8.69 -1.68
N ASN A 162 0.95 -8.09 -2.70
CA ASN A 162 0.65 -6.66 -2.70
C ASN A 162 -0.29 -6.29 -1.57
N LYS A 163 -1.39 -7.02 -1.41
CA LYS A 163 -2.38 -6.77 -0.37
C LYS A 163 -1.78 -6.89 1.04
N ASP A 164 -1.06 -7.99 1.31
CA ASP A 164 -0.64 -8.33 2.67
C ASP A 164 0.65 -7.60 3.09
N GLN A 165 1.53 -7.23 2.15
CA GLN A 165 2.86 -6.72 2.46
C GLN A 165 3.17 -5.39 1.77
N PHE A 166 3.09 -5.31 0.43
CA PHE A 166 3.59 -4.16 -0.31
C PHE A 166 2.71 -2.93 -0.18
N HIS A 167 1.39 -3.10 -0.11
CA HIS A 167 0.49 -1.98 0.17
C HIS A 167 0.87 -1.30 1.48
N THR A 168 1.00 -2.08 2.56
CA THR A 168 1.44 -1.57 3.87
C THR A 168 2.79 -0.87 3.79
N MET A 169 3.77 -1.46 3.09
CA MET A 169 5.10 -0.85 2.98
C MET A 169 5.06 0.51 2.27
N HIS A 170 4.35 0.61 1.15
CA HIS A 170 4.22 1.87 0.42
C HIS A 170 3.37 2.88 1.17
N HIS A 171 2.35 2.45 1.90
CA HIS A 171 1.51 3.27 2.77
C HIS A 171 2.35 3.92 3.87
N GLU A 172 3.05 3.12 4.65
CA GLU A 172 3.88 3.59 5.75
C GLU A 172 5.07 4.43 5.27
N PHE A 173 5.66 4.06 4.14
CA PHE A 173 6.70 4.88 3.54
C PHE A 173 6.16 6.23 3.06
N SER A 174 4.95 6.28 2.55
CA SER A 174 4.29 7.55 2.19
C SER A 174 4.04 8.43 3.41
N HIS A 175 3.76 7.84 4.59
CA HIS A 175 3.74 8.58 5.85
C HIS A 175 5.11 9.19 6.19
N ILE A 176 6.19 8.43 6.07
CA ILE A 176 7.55 8.94 6.29
C ILE A 176 7.85 10.13 5.37
N LEU A 177 7.49 10.00 4.10
CA LEU A 177 7.71 11.05 3.12
C LEU A 177 6.91 12.32 3.44
N HIS A 178 5.60 12.23 3.71
CA HIS A 178 4.79 13.43 3.95
C HIS A 178 5.05 14.06 5.32
N GLN A 179 5.51 13.31 6.32
CA GLN A 179 5.98 13.86 7.60
C GLN A 179 7.28 14.65 7.43
N THR A 180 8.10 14.28 6.45
CA THR A 180 9.33 15.00 6.12
C THR A 180 9.07 16.26 5.26
N LYS A 181 8.20 16.14 4.25
CA LYS A 181 7.78 17.23 3.37
C LYS A 181 6.26 17.19 3.22
N SER A 182 5.56 18.04 3.94
CA SER A 182 4.10 18.06 3.99
C SER A 182 3.44 18.08 2.60
N TYR A 183 2.36 17.34 2.45
CA TYR A 183 1.51 17.40 1.26
C TYR A 183 0.68 18.69 1.22
N PRO A 184 0.17 19.09 0.04
CA PRO A 184 -0.61 20.32 -0.11
C PRO A 184 -1.93 20.28 0.68
N VAL A 185 -2.27 21.38 1.35
CA VAL A 185 -3.52 21.53 2.12
C VAL A 185 -4.76 21.36 1.22
N ASP A 186 -4.63 21.74 -0.06
CA ASP A 186 -5.70 21.63 -1.06
C ASP A 186 -6.21 20.19 -1.25
N PHE A 187 -5.38 19.19 -0.96
CA PHE A 187 -5.78 17.78 -1.01
C PHE A 187 -6.99 17.51 -0.11
N GLY A 188 -6.93 17.94 1.15
CA GLY A 188 -8.02 17.76 2.11
C GLY A 188 -9.27 18.62 1.81
N GLN A 189 -9.15 19.61 0.93
CA GLN A 189 -10.28 20.45 0.52
C GLN A 189 -11.10 19.86 -0.64
N ILE A 190 -10.68 18.74 -1.21
CA ILE A 190 -11.41 18.09 -2.30
C ILE A 190 -12.68 17.42 -1.78
N THR A 191 -12.60 16.73 -0.64
CA THR A 191 -13.74 16.01 -0.01
C THR A 191 -13.90 16.43 1.46
N PRO A 192 -14.06 17.75 1.76
CA PRO A 192 -14.14 18.23 3.12
C PRO A 192 -15.44 17.75 3.77
N GLY A 193 -15.35 17.32 5.04
CA GLY A 193 -16.52 16.91 5.82
C GLY A 193 -17.03 15.49 5.58
N SER A 194 -16.41 14.72 4.69
CA SER A 194 -16.75 13.31 4.44
C SER A 194 -15.77 12.32 5.11
N TYR A 195 -14.70 12.79 5.76
CA TYR A 195 -13.83 11.93 6.56
C TYR A 195 -14.51 11.51 7.85
N ASP A 196 -14.40 10.23 8.20
CA ASP A 196 -14.99 9.65 9.39
C ASP A 196 -14.01 8.70 10.11
N GLY A 197 -13.33 9.22 11.10
CA GLY A 197 -12.36 8.45 11.88
C GLY A 197 -12.94 7.37 12.78
N ARG A 198 -14.28 7.34 12.96
CA ARG A 198 -14.95 6.37 13.85
C ARG A 198 -15.62 5.24 13.08
N ASP A 199 -16.34 5.60 12.03
CA ASP A 199 -17.28 4.70 11.36
C ASP A 199 -16.87 4.37 9.91
N TRP A 200 -15.61 4.69 9.49
CA TRP A 200 -15.12 4.38 8.17
C TRP A 200 -15.21 2.88 7.80
N GLN A 201 -15.09 1.98 8.79
CA GLN A 201 -15.21 0.53 8.58
C GLN A 201 -16.64 0.10 8.20
N LYS A 202 -17.65 0.94 8.45
CA LYS A 202 -19.04 0.66 8.07
C LYS A 202 -19.32 0.95 6.60
N ARG A 203 -18.45 1.73 5.95
CA ARG A 203 -18.53 2.00 4.53
C ARG A 203 -18.05 0.80 3.75
N ASP A 204 -18.65 0.54 2.61
CA ASP A 204 -18.11 -0.39 1.64
C ASP A 204 -17.30 0.32 0.55
N SER A 205 -16.75 -0.45 -0.40
CA SER A 205 -15.94 0.08 -1.49
C SER A 205 -16.77 0.98 -2.43
N VAL A 206 -18.04 0.65 -2.67
CA VAL A 206 -18.93 1.43 -3.54
C VAL A 206 -19.17 2.81 -2.95
N GLU A 207 -19.52 2.87 -1.66
CA GLU A 207 -19.73 4.13 -0.95
C GLU A 207 -18.44 4.96 -0.90
N SER A 208 -17.32 4.33 -0.56
CA SER A 208 -16.03 5.00 -0.49
C SER A 208 -15.62 5.60 -1.83
N ASN A 209 -15.74 4.83 -2.91
CA ASN A 209 -15.42 5.34 -4.25
C ASN A 209 -16.39 6.44 -4.71
N LEU A 210 -17.68 6.35 -4.34
CA LEU A 210 -18.66 7.42 -4.59
C LEU A 210 -18.28 8.72 -3.88
N LEU A 211 -17.77 8.65 -2.66
CA LEU A 211 -17.29 9.80 -1.90
C LEU A 211 -15.94 10.34 -2.44
N GLY A 212 -15.27 9.62 -3.33
CA GLY A 212 -14.00 10.02 -3.93
C GLY A 212 -12.77 9.53 -3.18
N TYR A 213 -12.89 8.42 -2.46
CA TYR A 213 -11.78 7.69 -1.82
C TYR A 213 -11.45 6.44 -2.62
N ILE A 214 -10.17 6.08 -2.71
CA ILE A 214 -9.75 4.85 -3.39
C ILE A 214 -10.08 3.63 -2.52
N THR A 215 -9.91 3.75 -1.20
CA THR A 215 -10.21 2.70 -0.22
C THR A 215 -11.15 3.20 0.88
N GLN A 216 -11.76 2.26 1.59
CA GLN A 216 -12.53 2.56 2.80
C GLN A 216 -11.66 3.29 3.83
N TYR A 217 -10.42 2.80 4.03
CA TYR A 217 -9.50 3.35 5.03
C TYR A 217 -9.07 4.78 4.70
N GLY A 218 -8.91 5.13 3.44
CA GLY A 218 -8.67 6.51 3.01
C GLY A 218 -9.75 7.48 3.50
N SER A 219 -10.98 7.01 3.73
CA SER A 219 -12.06 7.86 4.26
C SER A 219 -11.96 8.15 5.76
N SER A 220 -11.00 7.58 6.47
CA SER A 220 -10.82 7.77 7.91
C SER A 220 -10.23 9.13 8.27
N ALA A 221 -9.24 9.60 7.52
CA ALA A 221 -8.57 10.88 7.76
C ALA A 221 -7.87 11.39 6.48
N THR A 222 -7.65 12.69 6.40
CA THR A 222 -7.02 13.32 5.22
C THR A 222 -5.62 12.78 4.92
N TYR A 223 -4.81 12.53 5.95
CA TYR A 223 -3.46 12.00 5.77
C TYR A 223 -3.48 10.52 5.37
N GLU A 224 -4.46 9.74 5.84
CA GLU A 224 -4.66 8.37 5.38
C GLU A 224 -5.10 8.32 3.91
N ASP A 225 -6.02 9.18 3.52
CA ASP A 225 -6.44 9.33 2.13
C ASP A 225 -5.27 9.67 1.19
N PHE A 226 -4.39 10.57 1.65
CA PHE A 226 -3.22 10.95 0.87
C PHE A 226 -2.27 9.77 0.65
N VAL A 227 -1.94 9.02 1.70
CA VAL A 227 -1.03 7.88 1.59
C VAL A 227 -1.67 6.67 0.91
N GLU A 228 -2.98 6.45 1.09
CA GLU A 228 -3.76 5.46 0.33
C GLU A 228 -3.75 5.79 -1.17
N THR A 229 -3.93 7.06 -1.53
CA THR A 229 -3.83 7.50 -2.93
C THR A 229 -2.47 7.16 -3.54
N LEU A 230 -1.38 7.32 -2.81
CA LEU A 230 -0.03 6.97 -3.28
C LEU A 230 0.19 5.45 -3.32
N SER A 231 -0.09 4.75 -2.22
CA SER A 231 0.19 3.32 -2.08
C SER A 231 -0.65 2.48 -3.05
N CYS A 232 -1.95 2.74 -3.15
CA CYS A 232 -2.82 2.07 -4.11
C CYS A 232 -2.40 2.34 -5.57
N THR A 233 -1.96 3.57 -5.87
CA THR A 233 -1.45 3.85 -7.22
C THR A 233 -0.26 2.98 -7.58
N ILE A 234 0.61 2.68 -6.63
CA ILE A 234 1.81 1.86 -6.87
C ILE A 234 1.46 0.36 -6.89
N THR A 235 0.62 -0.11 -5.97
CA THR A 235 0.48 -1.54 -5.67
C THR A 235 -0.80 -2.19 -6.20
N ASP A 236 -1.90 -1.43 -6.35
CA ASP A 236 -3.17 -2.03 -6.74
C ASP A 236 -3.15 -2.57 -8.16
N THR A 237 -3.79 -3.71 -8.32
CA THR A 237 -3.92 -4.39 -9.61
C THR A 237 -4.90 -3.66 -10.53
N ASP A 238 -4.83 -4.01 -11.81
CA ASP A 238 -5.75 -3.49 -12.83
C ASP A 238 -7.21 -3.74 -12.45
N CYS A 239 -7.49 -4.91 -11.85
CA CYS A 239 -8.81 -5.28 -11.37
C CYS A 239 -9.32 -4.29 -10.32
N ARG A 240 -8.54 -4.05 -9.29
CA ARG A 240 -8.91 -3.14 -8.20
C ARG A 240 -9.15 -1.73 -8.69
N TRP A 241 -8.28 -1.23 -9.56
CA TRP A 241 -8.46 0.08 -10.17
C TRP A 241 -9.72 0.16 -11.05
N MET A 242 -9.99 -0.86 -11.86
CA MET A 242 -11.22 -0.87 -12.67
C MET A 242 -12.47 -0.90 -11.81
N HIS A 243 -12.49 -1.66 -10.71
CA HIS A 243 -13.59 -1.61 -9.73
C HIS A 243 -13.77 -0.19 -9.16
N ALA A 244 -12.69 0.45 -8.71
CA ALA A 244 -12.75 1.79 -8.13
C ALA A 244 -13.23 2.83 -9.17
N ILE A 245 -12.72 2.78 -10.40
CA ILE A 245 -13.11 3.70 -11.48
C ILE A 245 -14.59 3.51 -11.84
N VAL A 246 -15.03 2.27 -12.04
CA VAL A 246 -16.42 2.00 -12.43
C VAL A 246 -17.39 2.38 -11.30
N ASN A 247 -17.10 2.01 -10.05
CA ASN A 247 -17.88 2.43 -8.89
C ASN A 247 -18.01 3.95 -8.80
N ALA A 248 -16.88 4.64 -8.91
CA ALA A 248 -16.83 6.10 -8.77
C ALA A 248 -17.56 6.82 -9.92
N CYS A 249 -17.56 6.24 -11.14
CA CYS A 249 -18.29 6.77 -12.28
C CYS A 249 -19.79 6.50 -12.18
N LEU A 250 -20.18 5.27 -11.76
CA LEU A 250 -21.57 4.81 -11.75
C LEU A 250 -22.49 5.68 -10.90
N ASN A 251 -22.05 5.93 -9.68
CA ASN A 251 -22.91 6.56 -8.67
C ASN A 251 -22.63 8.06 -8.53
N GLY A 252 -21.50 8.54 -9.05
CA GLY A 252 -21.06 9.94 -8.92
C GLY A 252 -21.17 10.76 -10.20
N GLY A 253 -21.32 10.11 -11.36
CA GLY A 253 -21.19 10.77 -12.66
C GLY A 253 -19.78 11.28 -12.96
N VAL A 254 -19.60 11.88 -14.12
CA VAL A 254 -18.31 12.47 -14.57
C VAL A 254 -18.53 13.91 -14.98
N LYS A 255 -17.70 14.85 -14.54
CA LYS A 255 -17.76 16.25 -14.97
C LYS A 255 -17.56 16.38 -16.48
N GLU A 256 -18.16 17.41 -17.07
CA GLU A 256 -17.92 17.73 -18.47
C GLU A 256 -16.42 17.94 -18.73
N GLY A 257 -15.88 17.23 -19.72
CA GLY A 257 -14.44 17.25 -20.04
C GLY A 257 -13.59 16.24 -19.26
N ASP A 258 -14.03 15.72 -18.12
CA ASP A 258 -13.24 14.79 -17.31
C ASP A 258 -13.27 13.34 -17.84
N LYS A 259 -14.16 13.00 -18.78
CA LYS A 259 -14.13 11.68 -19.44
C LYS A 259 -12.78 11.37 -20.09
N VAL A 260 -12.14 12.37 -20.70
CA VAL A 260 -10.79 12.22 -21.27
C VAL A 260 -9.78 11.91 -20.16
N ARG A 261 -9.88 12.59 -19.02
CA ARG A 261 -8.99 12.35 -17.87
C ARG A 261 -9.16 10.94 -17.27
N VAL A 262 -10.35 10.35 -17.35
CA VAL A 262 -10.55 8.94 -16.94
C VAL A 262 -9.77 8.01 -17.88
N TYR A 263 -9.76 8.24 -19.17
CA TYR A 263 -8.93 7.47 -20.11
C TYR A 263 -7.44 7.70 -19.88
N GLU A 264 -7.01 8.94 -19.65
CA GLU A 264 -5.62 9.27 -19.31
C GLU A 264 -5.17 8.57 -18.02
N LEU A 265 -6.06 8.46 -17.01
CA LEU A 265 -5.78 7.71 -15.81
C LEU A 265 -5.57 6.21 -16.10
N ILE A 266 -6.45 5.61 -16.88
CA ILE A 266 -6.36 4.20 -17.27
C ILE A 266 -5.06 3.93 -18.04
N ASP A 267 -4.70 4.82 -18.97
CA ASP A 267 -3.45 4.74 -19.72
C ASP A 267 -2.23 4.88 -18.78
N SER A 268 -2.30 5.80 -17.84
CA SER A 268 -1.23 6.00 -16.83
C SER A 268 -1.05 4.80 -15.90
N LEU A 269 -2.15 4.12 -15.56
CA LEU A 269 -2.16 2.89 -14.79
C LEU A 269 -1.72 1.66 -15.62
N GLU A 270 -1.57 1.82 -16.93
CA GLU A 270 -1.26 0.75 -17.88
C GLU A 270 -2.28 -0.40 -17.87
N ILE A 271 -3.55 -0.09 -17.63
CA ILE A 271 -4.62 -1.07 -17.71
C ILE A 271 -4.83 -1.42 -19.17
N SER A 272 -4.38 -2.60 -19.55
CA SER A 272 -4.44 -3.08 -20.93
C SER A 272 -5.75 -3.79 -21.23
N GLY A 273 -6.14 -3.84 -22.51
CA GLY A 273 -7.22 -4.68 -22.98
C GLY A 273 -8.62 -4.09 -22.83
N LEU A 274 -8.76 -2.76 -22.70
CA LEU A 274 -10.06 -2.09 -22.70
C LEU A 274 -10.83 -2.22 -24.02
N ASP A 275 -10.11 -2.42 -25.11
CA ASP A 275 -10.70 -2.62 -26.45
C ASP A 275 -10.63 -4.09 -26.91
N ASP A 276 -10.11 -4.99 -26.06
CA ASP A 276 -10.02 -6.43 -26.33
C ASP A 276 -11.13 -7.19 -25.60
N PRO A 277 -12.13 -7.75 -26.30
CA PRO A 277 -13.22 -8.50 -25.67
C PRO A 277 -12.76 -9.74 -24.91
N ALA A 278 -11.55 -10.23 -25.17
CA ALA A 278 -10.98 -11.36 -24.45
C ALA A 278 -10.40 -10.96 -23.07
N LYS A 279 -10.22 -9.67 -22.83
CA LYS A 279 -9.75 -9.16 -21.56
C LYS A 279 -10.92 -8.87 -20.61
N ASN A 280 -10.70 -9.17 -19.35
CA ASN A 280 -11.77 -9.19 -18.34
C ASN A 280 -12.40 -7.83 -18.04
N TRP A 281 -11.66 -6.73 -18.25
CA TRP A 281 -12.08 -5.38 -17.86
C TRP A 281 -13.16 -4.78 -18.77
N ASN A 282 -13.35 -5.31 -19.96
CA ASN A 282 -14.40 -4.87 -20.88
C ASN A 282 -15.75 -5.53 -20.61
N ASN A 283 -15.75 -6.70 -19.98
CA ASN A 283 -16.97 -7.46 -19.72
C ASN A 283 -17.37 -7.29 -18.27
N PHE A 284 -18.36 -6.46 -17.99
CA PHE A 284 -18.91 -6.34 -16.66
C PHE A 284 -20.42 -6.11 -16.69
N VAL A 285 -21.06 -6.46 -15.60
CA VAL A 285 -22.50 -6.38 -15.42
C VAL A 285 -22.78 -5.35 -14.33
N ILE A 286 -23.76 -4.51 -14.57
CA ILE A 286 -24.27 -3.59 -13.56
C ILE A 286 -25.52 -4.19 -12.93
N TYR A 287 -25.51 -4.23 -11.62
CA TYR A 287 -26.64 -4.65 -10.80
C TYR A 287 -27.19 -3.47 -10.02
N LYS A 288 -28.51 -3.47 -9.82
CA LYS A 288 -29.21 -2.59 -8.90
C LYS A 288 -29.35 -3.28 -7.57
N GLU A 289 -29.05 -2.60 -6.50
CA GLU A 289 -29.11 -3.10 -5.15
C GLU A 289 -30.46 -2.79 -4.50
N SER A 290 -31.00 -3.76 -3.77
CA SER A 290 -32.15 -3.59 -2.90
C SER A 290 -31.84 -4.18 -1.52
N ALA A 291 -32.23 -3.50 -0.46
CA ALA A 291 -32.06 -3.93 0.92
C ALA A 291 -33.38 -4.38 1.52
N LEU A 292 -33.33 -5.37 2.41
CA LEU A 292 -34.50 -5.80 3.18
C LEU A 292 -34.88 -4.73 4.20
N ASN A 293 -36.08 -4.19 4.06
CA ASN A 293 -36.70 -3.36 5.09
C ASN A 293 -37.27 -4.29 6.18
N GLU A 294 -36.66 -4.28 7.35
CA GLU A 294 -37.01 -5.17 8.46
C GLU A 294 -38.46 -4.92 9.01
N GLU A 295 -38.95 -3.68 8.91
CA GLU A 295 -40.30 -3.34 9.36
C GLU A 295 -41.38 -3.88 8.42
N THR A 296 -41.16 -3.82 7.13
CA THR A 296 -42.12 -4.22 6.10
C THR A 296 -41.92 -5.65 5.59
N GLY A 297 -40.75 -6.25 5.85
CA GLY A 297 -40.32 -7.54 5.29
C GLY A 297 -40.17 -7.54 3.77
N LYS A 298 -40.08 -6.36 3.14
CA LYS A 298 -39.92 -6.22 1.68
C LYS A 298 -38.54 -5.68 1.33
N TYR A 299 -38.08 -6.06 0.13
CA TYR A 299 -36.88 -5.48 -0.43
C TYR A 299 -37.22 -4.13 -1.08
N GLU A 300 -36.47 -3.11 -0.72
CA GLU A 300 -36.60 -1.74 -1.23
C GLU A 300 -35.28 -1.33 -1.91
N GLU A 301 -35.40 -0.61 -3.02
CA GLU A 301 -34.23 -0.15 -3.78
C GLU A 301 -33.40 0.82 -2.95
N THR A 302 -32.07 0.57 -2.86
CA THR A 302 -31.15 1.46 -2.16
C THR A 302 -30.76 2.69 -3.02
N GLY A 303 -31.07 2.65 -4.31
CA GLY A 303 -30.59 3.63 -5.29
C GLY A 303 -29.14 3.40 -5.74
N ARG A 304 -28.48 2.35 -5.25
CA ARG A 304 -27.09 2.02 -5.61
C ARG A 304 -27.00 1.08 -6.80
N TYR A 305 -25.94 1.30 -7.59
CA TYR A 305 -25.51 0.40 -8.64
C TYR A 305 -24.18 -0.22 -8.28
N VAL A 306 -24.04 -1.52 -8.53
CA VAL A 306 -22.85 -2.31 -8.18
C VAL A 306 -22.34 -3.00 -9.45
N PRO A 307 -21.07 -2.79 -9.84
CA PRO A 307 -20.47 -3.50 -10.97
C PRO A 307 -20.01 -4.89 -10.52
N SER A 308 -20.04 -5.83 -11.44
CA SER A 308 -19.42 -7.15 -11.29
C SER A 308 -18.66 -7.51 -12.57
N PHE A 309 -17.42 -7.95 -12.40
CA PHE A 309 -16.55 -8.41 -13.48
C PHE A 309 -16.49 -9.97 -13.44
N PRO A 310 -17.43 -10.66 -14.08
CA PRO A 310 -17.65 -12.10 -13.91
C PRO A 310 -16.45 -12.98 -14.34
N ASN A 311 -15.59 -12.44 -15.19
CA ASN A 311 -14.40 -13.13 -15.69
C ASN A 311 -13.12 -12.70 -14.98
N SER A 312 -13.19 -11.84 -13.95
CA SER A 312 -12.05 -11.50 -13.13
C SER A 312 -11.90 -12.53 -12.01
N ASP A 313 -10.67 -12.74 -11.55
CA ASP A 313 -10.40 -13.58 -10.38
C ASP A 313 -10.97 -12.94 -9.09
N HIS A 314 -11.39 -11.68 -9.17
CA HIS A 314 -12.00 -10.92 -8.09
C HIS A 314 -13.44 -10.54 -8.44
N ARG A 315 -14.36 -11.29 -7.87
CA ARG A 315 -15.75 -10.84 -7.77
C ARG A 315 -15.81 -9.72 -6.75
N THR A 316 -16.63 -8.70 -7.00
CA THR A 316 -16.88 -7.65 -6.00
C THR A 316 -17.27 -8.28 -4.68
N ASP A 317 -16.61 -7.89 -3.59
CA ASP A 317 -16.94 -8.33 -2.24
C ASP A 317 -18.41 -8.09 -1.90
N ALA A 318 -19.04 -7.05 -2.45
CA ALA A 318 -20.46 -6.75 -2.32
C ALA A 318 -21.38 -7.89 -2.78
N MET A 319 -20.96 -8.74 -3.75
CA MET A 319 -21.76 -9.87 -4.21
C MET A 319 -21.28 -11.23 -3.63
N GLY A 320 -20.06 -11.30 -3.11
CA GLY A 320 -19.48 -12.49 -2.47
C GLY A 320 -20.02 -12.75 -1.08
N HIS A 321 -20.40 -11.73 -0.37
CA HIS A 321 -21.09 -11.74 0.91
C HIS A 321 -22.57 -11.42 0.66
N ALA A 322 -23.31 -12.32 0.02
CA ALA A 322 -24.76 -12.26 -0.02
C ALA A 322 -25.27 -12.43 1.43
N GLU A 323 -25.23 -11.35 2.19
CA GLU A 323 -26.04 -11.23 3.37
C GLU A 323 -27.48 -11.42 2.91
N THR A 324 -28.26 -12.19 3.65
CA THR A 324 -29.68 -12.46 3.38
C THR A 324 -30.53 -11.19 3.31
N THR A 325 -29.93 -10.04 3.58
CA THR A 325 -30.51 -8.70 3.63
C THR A 325 -30.40 -7.91 2.33
N LEU A 326 -29.54 -8.32 1.39
CA LEU A 326 -29.33 -7.63 0.11
C LEU A 326 -29.75 -8.50 -1.08
N LYS A 327 -30.31 -7.86 -2.10
CA LYS A 327 -30.61 -8.45 -3.41
C LYS A 327 -30.06 -7.61 -4.54
N TYR A 328 -29.59 -8.29 -5.57
CA TYR A 328 -29.00 -7.69 -6.74
C TYR A 328 -29.77 -8.11 -7.99
N GLU A 329 -30.32 -7.13 -8.71
CA GLU A 329 -31.02 -7.35 -9.96
C GLU A 329 -30.14 -6.84 -11.13
N LYS A 330 -29.92 -7.72 -12.13
CA LYS A 330 -29.15 -7.36 -13.32
C LYS A 330 -29.89 -6.26 -14.10
N VAL A 331 -29.20 -5.13 -14.32
CA VAL A 331 -29.72 -4.01 -15.11
C VAL A 331 -29.21 -4.08 -16.53
N THR A 332 -27.90 -4.20 -16.72
CA THR A 332 -27.28 -4.22 -18.04
C THR A 332 -25.93 -4.91 -18.01
N GLU A 333 -25.40 -5.21 -19.19
CA GLU A 333 -24.08 -5.80 -19.40
C GLU A 333 -23.31 -4.96 -20.41
N PHE A 334 -22.07 -4.64 -20.09
CA PHE A 334 -21.16 -3.95 -20.98
C PHE A 334 -20.12 -4.91 -21.56
N LYS A 335 -19.83 -4.74 -22.84
CA LYS A 335 -18.77 -5.43 -23.58
C LYS A 335 -17.59 -4.50 -23.88
N SER A 336 -17.67 -3.25 -23.43
CA SER A 336 -16.68 -2.20 -23.65
C SER A 336 -16.81 -1.15 -22.57
N PHE A 337 -15.68 -0.87 -21.89
CA PHE A 337 -15.60 0.23 -20.93
C PHE A 337 -15.88 1.58 -21.60
N ARG A 338 -15.44 1.74 -22.85
CA ARG A 338 -15.74 2.95 -23.65
C ARG A 338 -17.24 3.16 -23.80
N SER A 339 -17.99 2.09 -24.14
CA SER A 339 -19.44 2.17 -24.25
C SER A 339 -20.11 2.53 -22.92
N PHE A 340 -19.62 2.01 -21.82
CA PHE A 340 -20.08 2.37 -20.48
C PHE A 340 -19.84 3.85 -20.19
N LEU A 341 -18.61 4.32 -20.34
CA LEU A 341 -18.23 5.69 -19.99
C LEU A 341 -18.93 6.73 -20.88
N ASP A 342 -19.07 6.45 -22.18
CA ASP A 342 -19.61 7.41 -23.15
C ASP A 342 -21.14 7.46 -23.14
N ASN A 343 -21.82 6.32 -22.93
CA ASN A 343 -23.25 6.20 -23.14
C ASN A 343 -24.08 5.97 -21.87
N TRP A 344 -23.45 5.49 -20.80
CA TRP A 344 -24.15 5.16 -19.56
C TRP A 344 -23.84 6.16 -18.43
N VAL A 345 -22.59 6.58 -18.31
CA VAL A 345 -22.18 7.47 -17.23
C VAL A 345 -22.73 8.86 -17.46
N GLU A 346 -23.51 9.35 -16.51
CA GLU A 346 -24.12 10.68 -16.55
C GLU A 346 -23.07 11.80 -16.42
N ILE A 347 -23.36 12.95 -17.02
CA ILE A 347 -22.58 14.17 -16.77
C ILE A 347 -23.03 14.76 -15.44
N ASP A 348 -22.09 14.83 -14.51
CA ASP A 348 -22.30 15.50 -13.22
C ASP A 348 -22.25 17.02 -13.37
N THR A 349 -23.41 17.65 -13.30
CA THR A 349 -23.57 19.12 -13.38
C THR A 349 -23.61 19.79 -12.01
N SER A 350 -23.51 19.03 -10.91
CA SER A 350 -23.51 19.58 -9.55
C SER A 350 -22.24 20.40 -9.28
N SER A 351 -22.26 21.25 -8.26
CA SER A 351 -21.05 21.94 -7.78
C SER A 351 -20.16 21.06 -6.89
N GLU A 352 -20.67 19.92 -6.45
CA GLU A 352 -19.97 18.98 -5.58
C GLU A 352 -18.86 18.25 -6.35
N VAL A 353 -17.76 17.96 -5.65
CA VAL A 353 -16.66 17.17 -6.18
C VAL A 353 -16.65 15.83 -5.44
N LYS A 354 -17.10 14.79 -6.15
CA LYS A 354 -17.20 13.42 -5.59
C LYS A 354 -16.86 12.38 -6.66
N GLY A 355 -16.88 11.12 -6.26
CA GLY A 355 -16.65 9.99 -7.17
C GLY A 355 -15.34 10.12 -7.92
N ILE A 356 -15.38 9.80 -9.22
CA ILE A 356 -14.18 9.83 -10.08
C ILE A 356 -13.57 11.23 -10.18
N ASN A 357 -14.40 12.29 -10.10
CA ASN A 357 -13.91 13.67 -10.20
C ASN A 357 -13.03 14.05 -9.00
N ALA A 358 -13.35 13.52 -7.80
CA ALA A 358 -12.53 13.69 -6.62
C ALA A 358 -11.24 12.86 -6.70
N ILE A 359 -11.34 11.61 -7.13
CA ILE A 359 -10.18 10.72 -7.31
C ILE A 359 -9.18 11.34 -8.30
N LEU A 360 -9.64 11.84 -9.45
CA LEU A 360 -8.78 12.49 -10.44
C LEU A 360 -8.04 13.71 -9.86
N LYS A 361 -8.72 14.56 -9.09
CA LYS A 361 -8.08 15.72 -8.44
C LYS A 361 -7.08 15.32 -7.37
N LYS A 362 -7.40 14.33 -6.55
CA LYS A 362 -6.50 13.80 -5.53
C LYS A 362 -5.23 13.22 -6.15
N LEU A 363 -5.36 12.41 -7.19
CA LEU A 363 -4.24 11.86 -7.94
C LEU A 363 -3.37 12.95 -8.58
N GLU A 364 -3.97 13.99 -9.14
CA GLU A 364 -3.24 15.12 -9.71
C GLU A 364 -2.36 15.80 -8.66
N ILE A 365 -2.92 16.11 -7.48
CA ILE A 365 -2.17 16.73 -6.37
C ILE A 365 -1.08 15.79 -5.85
N ALA A 366 -1.39 14.51 -5.66
CA ALA A 366 -0.46 13.51 -5.16
C ALA A 366 0.72 13.30 -6.13
N THR A 367 0.43 13.16 -7.42
CA THR A 367 1.45 13.00 -8.47
C THR A 367 2.35 14.23 -8.57
N LYS A 368 1.75 15.44 -8.54
CA LYS A 368 2.50 16.68 -8.57
C LYS A 368 3.40 16.83 -7.34
N TRP A 369 2.89 16.53 -6.15
CA TRP A 369 3.69 16.56 -4.93
C TRP A 369 4.85 15.56 -4.97
N TYR A 370 4.63 14.35 -5.49
CA TYR A 370 5.65 13.32 -5.61
C TYR A 370 6.79 13.78 -6.52
N THR A 371 6.44 14.43 -7.64
CA THR A 371 7.42 14.96 -8.59
C THR A 371 8.12 16.21 -8.06
N GLU A 372 7.39 17.21 -7.61
CA GLU A 372 7.97 18.51 -7.23
C GLU A 372 8.75 18.46 -5.91
N ARG A 373 8.29 17.66 -4.96
CA ARG A 373 8.93 17.61 -3.63
C ARG A 373 10.03 16.55 -3.56
N TRP A 374 9.91 15.47 -4.32
CA TRP A 374 10.79 14.31 -4.21
C TRP A 374 11.59 14.00 -5.47
N GLY A 375 11.23 14.57 -6.62
CA GLY A 375 11.80 14.23 -7.91
C GLY A 375 11.44 12.82 -8.39
N LEU A 376 10.36 12.24 -7.82
CA LEU A 376 9.89 10.91 -8.13
C LEU A 376 8.67 10.99 -9.06
N HIS A 377 8.52 10.02 -9.94
CA HIS A 377 7.37 9.92 -10.85
C HIS A 377 6.50 8.74 -10.46
N LEU A 378 5.32 9.02 -9.87
CA LEU A 378 4.45 8.02 -9.24
C LEU A 378 4.10 6.85 -10.18
N PHE A 379 3.66 7.15 -11.40
CA PHE A 379 3.30 6.12 -12.37
C PHE A 379 4.51 5.36 -12.95
N GLU A 380 5.69 5.97 -13.00
CA GLU A 380 6.92 5.27 -13.37
C GLU A 380 7.32 4.24 -12.30
N ILE A 381 7.18 4.60 -11.03
CA ILE A 381 7.40 3.67 -9.91
C ILE A 381 6.43 2.51 -10.01
N ARG A 382 5.11 2.78 -10.22
CA ARG A 382 4.12 1.73 -10.47
C ARG A 382 4.55 0.80 -11.61
N ARG A 383 4.91 1.37 -12.76
CA ARG A 383 5.32 0.61 -13.95
C ARG A 383 6.50 -0.31 -13.66
N GLU A 384 7.52 0.19 -12.97
CA GLU A 384 8.68 -0.62 -12.62
C GLU A 384 8.34 -1.72 -11.60
N VAL A 385 7.52 -1.43 -10.58
CA VAL A 385 7.05 -2.45 -9.63
C VAL A 385 6.31 -3.56 -10.37
N ARG A 386 5.34 -3.21 -11.24
CA ARG A 386 4.56 -4.19 -12.01
C ARG A 386 5.44 -5.01 -12.95
N LYS A 387 6.37 -4.39 -13.66
CA LYS A 387 7.34 -5.07 -14.51
C LYS A 387 8.19 -6.08 -13.73
N ARG A 388 8.65 -5.71 -12.54
CA ARG A 388 9.43 -6.61 -11.68
C ARG A 388 8.58 -7.76 -11.14
N GLN A 389 7.33 -7.51 -10.83
CA GLN A 389 6.39 -8.57 -10.42
C GLN A 389 6.14 -9.59 -11.53
N VAL A 390 6.01 -9.16 -12.77
CA VAL A 390 5.91 -10.07 -13.93
C VAL A 390 7.17 -10.95 -14.07
N ASN A 391 8.33 -10.40 -13.76
CA ASN A 391 9.63 -11.10 -13.87
C ASN A 391 10.09 -11.75 -12.55
N ILE A 392 9.21 -11.87 -11.56
CA ILE A 392 9.56 -12.30 -10.20
C ILE A 392 10.16 -13.72 -10.17
N ASN A 393 9.64 -14.63 -10.99
CA ASN A 393 10.09 -16.01 -11.03
C ASN A 393 11.54 -16.12 -11.57
N ASP A 394 11.90 -15.31 -12.55
CA ASP A 394 13.28 -15.26 -13.07
C ASP A 394 14.22 -14.65 -12.04
N TYR A 395 13.78 -13.63 -11.33
CA TYR A 395 14.54 -13.07 -10.21
C TYR A 395 14.81 -14.13 -9.14
N LEU A 396 13.77 -14.81 -8.66
CA LEU A 396 13.88 -15.81 -7.60
C LEU A 396 14.75 -17.01 -8.04
N ARG A 397 14.64 -17.45 -9.27
CA ARG A 397 15.46 -18.53 -9.82
C ARG A 397 16.96 -18.21 -9.70
N ASN A 398 17.34 -16.99 -9.97
CA ASN A 398 18.73 -16.56 -9.86
C ASN A 398 19.20 -16.45 -8.39
N TYR A 399 18.31 -16.05 -7.47
CA TYR A 399 18.65 -15.91 -6.05
C TYR A 399 18.60 -17.24 -5.28
N VAL A 400 17.62 -18.08 -5.55
CA VAL A 400 17.45 -19.37 -4.87
C VAL A 400 18.58 -20.34 -5.18
N THR A 401 19.14 -20.28 -6.38
CA THR A 401 20.31 -21.10 -6.78
C THR A 401 21.57 -20.72 -5.99
N ILE A 402 21.68 -19.49 -5.49
CA ILE A 402 22.85 -18.99 -4.79
C ILE A 402 22.80 -19.29 -3.28
N TYR A 403 21.61 -19.36 -2.68
CA TYR A 403 21.46 -19.36 -1.24
C TYR A 403 20.79 -20.62 -0.66
N ASP A 404 20.74 -21.74 -1.40
CA ASP A 404 20.23 -23.02 -0.94
C ASP A 404 18.98 -22.95 -0.03
N TYR A 405 17.82 -23.11 -0.64
CA TYR A 405 16.58 -23.44 0.09
C TYR A 405 16.64 -24.88 0.67
N GLN A 406 17.84 -25.31 1.09
CA GLN A 406 18.03 -26.63 1.70
C GLN A 406 17.68 -26.65 3.15
#